data_e80b9e9af88244f4f3be23e71c5e8248
#
_entry.id   e80b9e9af88244f4f3be23e71c5e8248
#
_cell.length_a   1.000
_cell.length_b   1.000
_cell.length_c   1.000
_cell.angle_alpha   90.00
_cell.angle_beta   90.00
_cell.angle_gamma   90.00
#
_symmetry.space_group_name_H-M   'P 1'
#
loop_
_entity.id
_entity.type
_entity.pdbx_description
1 polymer ?
#
loop_
_entity_poly.entity_id
_entity_poly.type
_entity_poly.pdbx_seq_one_letter_code
_entity_poly.pdbx_strand_id
1 'polypeptide(L)'
;TAQALAERWTGRLAEEMGDRAGYRCVKANYRRILDDFARIPMEKSDKVKVGIVGEIFVKYSPLGNNNLEQFLVDEGAEAVVPGLLDFCLYCVYNNLLDRKLYGMQKQVQLAYRIAYRYLVNKERDMIEAIRAHGRFEPPTLFTHTIGLVQGTISMGVKMGEGWLLTAEMLELADKGVG
;
A
#
# COMPACT_ATOMS: atom_id res chain seq x y z
N THR A 1 9.21 19.99 7.13
CA THR A 1 9.43 19.01 6.05
C THR A 1 8.38 17.91 6.07
N ALA A 2 8.12 17.23 4.96
CA ALA A 2 7.18 16.11 4.87
C ALA A 2 7.55 14.98 5.85
N GLN A 3 8.83 14.68 5.98
CA GLN A 3 9.33 13.66 6.91
C GLN A 3 8.98 13.96 8.38
N ALA A 4 9.25 15.17 8.86
CA ALA A 4 8.90 15.56 10.24
C ALA A 4 7.39 15.51 10.50
N LEU A 5 6.58 15.77 9.47
CA LEU A 5 5.13 15.64 9.55
C LEU A 5 4.69 14.17 9.63
N ALA A 6 5.32 13.29 8.84
CA ALA A 6 5.08 11.86 8.88
C ALA A 6 5.43 11.27 10.25
N GLU A 7 6.59 11.60 10.80
CA GLU A 7 7.02 11.18 12.14
C GLU A 7 6.03 11.61 13.23
N ARG A 8 5.58 12.88 13.19
CA ARG A 8 4.57 13.41 14.11
C ARG A 8 3.25 12.64 14.04
N TRP A 9 2.76 12.34 12.83
CA TRP A 9 1.54 11.59 12.65
C TRP A 9 1.68 10.13 13.09
N THR A 10 2.83 9.50 12.83
CA THR A 10 3.13 8.14 13.29
C THR A 10 3.08 8.05 14.82
N GLY A 11 3.75 8.97 15.52
CA GLY A 11 3.70 9.03 16.98
C GLY A 11 2.28 9.22 17.51
N ARG A 12 1.53 10.18 16.96
CA ARG A 12 0.15 10.43 17.35
C ARG A 12 -0.77 9.23 17.12
N LEU A 13 -0.67 8.58 15.96
CA LEU A 13 -1.48 7.39 15.67
C LEU A 13 -1.14 6.23 16.60
N ALA A 14 0.14 6.06 16.96
CA ALA A 14 0.57 5.04 17.92
C ALA A 14 -0.03 5.30 19.31
N GLU A 15 -0.05 6.54 19.79
CA GLU A 15 -0.70 6.93 21.05
C GLU A 15 -2.22 6.68 21.00
N GLU A 16 -2.92 7.15 19.96
CA GLU A 16 -4.36 6.94 19.79
C GLU A 16 -4.74 5.45 19.73
N MET A 17 -3.88 4.61 19.14
CA MET A 17 -4.10 3.16 19.12
C MET A 17 -3.92 2.53 20.50
N GLY A 18 -2.96 3.00 21.29
CA GLY A 18 -2.73 2.57 22.66
C GLY A 18 -3.96 2.80 23.55
N ASP A 19 -4.63 3.93 23.37
CA ASP A 19 -5.82 4.32 24.14
C ASP A 19 -7.15 3.69 23.65
N ARG A 20 -7.09 2.76 22.71
CA ARG A 20 -8.27 2.16 22.03
C ARG A 20 -9.19 3.17 21.34
N ALA A 21 -8.85 4.45 21.33
CA ALA A 21 -9.62 5.51 20.66
C ALA A 21 -9.36 5.54 19.15
N GLY A 22 -8.19 5.09 18.71
CA GLY A 22 -7.73 5.15 17.32
C GLY A 22 -8.66 4.49 16.31
N TYR A 23 -9.32 3.40 16.69
CA TYR A 23 -10.26 2.69 15.82
C TYR A 23 -11.52 3.50 15.48
N ARG A 24 -11.93 4.44 16.35
CA ARG A 24 -13.13 5.27 16.16
C ARG A 24 -12.85 6.51 15.30
N CYS A 25 -11.61 6.95 15.25
CA CYS A 25 -11.21 8.22 14.62
C CYS A 25 -10.53 8.04 13.25
N VAL A 26 -10.40 6.82 12.71
CA VAL A 26 -9.64 6.53 11.48
C VAL A 26 -10.04 7.45 10.31
N LYS A 27 -11.33 7.58 10.02
CA LYS A 27 -11.80 8.44 8.92
C LYS A 27 -11.52 9.94 9.15
N ALA A 28 -11.61 10.38 10.41
CA ALA A 28 -11.27 11.76 10.75
C ALA A 28 -9.76 12.00 10.63
N ASN A 29 -8.95 11.02 11.00
CA ASN A 29 -7.51 11.09 10.86
C ASN A 29 -7.06 11.11 9.40
N TYR A 30 -7.69 10.36 8.49
CA TYR A 30 -7.39 10.46 7.05
C TYR A 30 -7.53 11.90 6.56
N ARG A 31 -8.62 12.59 6.86
CA ARG A 31 -8.83 13.97 6.46
C ARG A 31 -7.78 14.92 7.05
N ARG A 32 -7.50 14.80 8.34
CA ARG A 32 -6.50 15.64 9.02
C ARG A 32 -5.10 15.44 8.46
N ILE A 33 -4.71 14.19 8.18
CA ILE A 33 -3.43 13.85 7.54
C ILE A 33 -3.35 14.52 6.17
N LEU A 34 -4.37 14.34 5.34
CA LEU A 34 -4.42 14.93 4.00
C LEU A 34 -4.34 16.46 4.05
N ASP A 35 -5.12 17.10 4.95
CA ASP A 35 -5.09 18.55 5.14
C ASP A 35 -3.70 19.05 5.57
N ASP A 36 -3.05 18.35 6.50
CA ASP A 36 -1.73 18.71 6.99
C ASP A 36 -0.65 18.57 5.90
N PHE A 37 -0.65 17.46 5.16
CA PHE A 37 0.28 17.28 4.04
C PHE A 37 0.00 18.25 2.88
N ALA A 38 -1.26 18.60 2.64
CA ALA A 38 -1.63 19.57 1.62
C ALA A 38 -1.13 20.99 1.89
N ARG A 39 -0.81 21.33 3.14
CA ARG A 39 -0.23 22.63 3.51
C ARG A 39 1.26 22.74 3.20
N ILE A 40 1.92 21.62 2.89
CA ILE A 40 3.33 21.65 2.51
C ILE A 40 3.44 22.33 1.14
N PRO A 41 4.25 23.41 1.01
CA PRO A 41 4.51 24.00 -0.28
C PRO A 41 5.17 22.98 -1.19
N MET A 42 4.66 22.82 -2.40
CA MET A 42 5.22 21.95 -3.42
C MET A 42 5.53 22.76 -4.66
N GLU A 43 6.72 22.59 -5.18
CA GLU A 43 7.09 23.06 -6.51
C GLU A 43 6.71 21.98 -7.52
N LYS A 44 6.02 22.37 -8.59
CA LYS A 44 5.76 21.44 -9.70
C LYS A 44 7.08 21.20 -10.42
N SER A 45 7.56 20.00 -10.40
CA SER A 45 8.71 19.56 -11.18
C SER A 45 8.34 18.34 -12.00
N ASP A 46 8.79 18.31 -13.24
CA ASP A 46 8.57 17.19 -14.16
C ASP A 46 9.68 16.15 -13.92
N LYS A 47 9.54 15.40 -12.85
CA LYS A 47 10.51 14.37 -12.47
C LYS A 47 10.14 13.03 -13.09
N VAL A 48 11.18 12.27 -13.43
CA VAL A 48 11.01 10.88 -13.84
C VAL A 48 10.51 10.08 -12.63
N LYS A 49 9.41 9.36 -12.80
CA LYS A 49 8.87 8.48 -11.76
C LYS A 49 9.52 7.11 -11.88
N VAL A 50 10.08 6.62 -10.79
CA VAL A 50 10.74 5.31 -10.72
C VAL A 50 10.02 4.44 -9.67
N GLY A 51 9.48 3.30 -10.12
CA GLY A 51 8.80 2.35 -9.26
C GLY A 51 9.79 1.47 -8.47
N ILE A 52 9.60 1.34 -7.17
CA ILE A 52 10.35 0.41 -6.32
C ILE A 52 9.47 -0.79 -6.02
N VAL A 53 9.80 -1.92 -6.62
CA VAL A 53 9.13 -3.21 -6.41
C VAL A 53 10.13 -4.20 -5.82
N GLY A 54 9.70 -4.95 -4.84
CA GLY A 54 10.52 -5.93 -4.16
C GLY A 54 9.75 -6.65 -3.06
N GLU A 55 10.31 -7.73 -2.50
CA GLU A 55 9.72 -8.33 -1.32
C GLU A 55 9.73 -7.32 -0.14
N ILE A 56 8.89 -7.52 0.85
CA ILE A 56 8.60 -6.51 1.89
C ILE A 56 9.85 -5.93 2.56
N PHE A 57 10.85 -6.78 2.89
CA PHE A 57 12.08 -6.31 3.51
C PHE A 57 12.92 -5.45 2.56
N VAL A 58 13.06 -5.88 1.30
CA VAL A 58 13.82 -5.12 0.28
C VAL A 58 13.11 -3.82 -0.08
N LYS A 59 11.79 -3.84 -0.19
CA LYS A 59 11.00 -2.67 -0.60
C LYS A 59 10.99 -1.55 0.45
N TYR A 60 10.85 -1.89 1.73
CA TYR A 60 10.63 -0.88 2.77
C TYR A 60 11.79 -0.67 3.74
N SER A 61 12.79 -1.56 3.77
CA SER A 61 13.91 -1.41 4.68
C SER A 61 15.10 -0.74 4.04
N PRO A 62 15.52 0.45 4.52
CA PRO A 62 16.72 1.11 4.02
C PRO A 62 17.98 0.24 4.13
N LEU A 63 18.03 -0.65 5.15
CA LEU A 63 19.11 -1.64 5.30
C LEU A 63 19.08 -2.70 4.18
N GLY A 64 17.87 -3.12 3.76
CA GLY A 64 17.70 -4.14 2.73
C GLY A 64 17.94 -3.65 1.31
N ASN A 65 17.79 -2.33 1.05
CA ASN A 65 17.87 -1.73 -0.27
C ASN A 65 18.92 -0.61 -0.42
N ASN A 66 19.82 -0.46 0.57
CA ASN A 66 20.86 0.59 0.56
C ASN A 66 20.30 2.03 0.40
N ASN A 67 19.20 2.34 1.08
CA ASN A 67 18.53 3.64 0.99
C ASN A 67 18.11 4.02 -0.46
N LEU A 68 17.62 3.06 -1.23
CA LEU A 68 17.29 3.25 -2.65
C LEU A 68 16.32 4.42 -2.89
N GLU A 69 15.31 4.59 -2.04
CA GLU A 69 14.35 5.69 -2.14
C GLU A 69 15.07 7.06 -2.03
N GLN A 70 15.95 7.22 -1.03
CA GLN A 70 16.72 8.44 -0.86
C GLN A 70 17.68 8.67 -2.03
N PHE A 71 18.36 7.62 -2.50
CA PHE A 71 19.22 7.69 -3.66
C PHE A 71 18.48 8.22 -4.90
N LEU A 72 17.30 7.69 -5.20
CA LEU A 72 16.47 8.16 -6.31
C LEU A 72 16.07 9.63 -6.19
N VAL A 73 15.70 10.05 -4.96
CA VAL A 73 15.37 11.46 -4.68
C VAL A 73 16.59 12.37 -4.90
N ASP A 74 17.76 11.96 -4.44
CA ASP A 74 19.02 12.72 -4.59
C ASP A 74 19.44 12.84 -6.07
N GLU A 75 19.17 11.80 -6.88
CA GLU A 75 19.37 11.81 -8.35
C GLU A 75 18.26 12.59 -9.10
N GLY A 76 17.32 13.19 -8.39
CA GLY A 76 16.29 14.05 -8.97
C GLY A 76 15.05 13.30 -9.49
N ALA A 77 14.92 12.00 -9.25
CA ALA A 77 13.73 11.22 -9.58
C ALA A 77 12.64 11.34 -8.51
N GLU A 78 11.44 10.90 -8.84
CA GLU A 78 10.33 10.66 -7.89
C GLU A 78 10.22 9.15 -7.64
N ALA A 79 10.54 8.72 -6.42
CA ALA A 79 10.39 7.32 -6.03
C ALA A 79 8.92 6.99 -5.77
N VAL A 80 8.41 5.94 -6.42
CA VAL A 80 7.04 5.46 -6.25
C VAL A 80 7.08 4.08 -5.62
N VAL A 81 6.62 3.99 -4.37
CA VAL A 81 6.63 2.74 -3.58
C VAL A 81 5.18 2.30 -3.36
N PRO A 82 4.79 1.07 -3.79
CA PRO A 82 3.46 0.53 -3.49
C PRO A 82 3.17 0.45 -1.99
N GLY A 83 1.90 0.58 -1.63
CA GLY A 83 1.49 0.70 -0.22
C GLY A 83 1.64 -0.59 0.59
N LEU A 84 2.02 -0.48 1.86
CA LEU A 84 2.14 -1.62 2.79
C LEU A 84 0.80 -2.35 3.02
N LEU A 85 -0.33 -1.67 2.84
CA LEU A 85 -1.64 -2.28 3.00
C LEU A 85 -1.89 -3.40 1.98
N ASP A 86 -1.34 -3.29 0.77
CA ASP A 86 -1.44 -4.32 -0.27
C ASP A 86 -0.75 -5.62 0.16
N PHE A 87 0.37 -5.52 0.87
CA PHE A 87 1.00 -6.69 1.47
C PHE A 87 0.11 -7.35 2.55
N CYS A 88 -0.53 -6.56 3.41
CA CYS A 88 -1.46 -7.08 4.40
C CYS A 88 -2.66 -7.79 3.74
N LEU A 89 -3.22 -7.19 2.68
CA LEU A 89 -4.29 -7.77 1.87
C LEU A 89 -3.83 -9.04 1.17
N TYR A 90 -2.61 -9.06 0.62
CA TYR A 90 -1.96 -10.23 0.03
C TYR A 90 -1.88 -11.40 1.02
N CYS A 91 -1.40 -11.14 2.25
CA CYS A 91 -1.29 -12.18 3.27
C CYS A 91 -2.64 -12.83 3.60
N VAL A 92 -3.68 -12.02 3.75
CA VAL A 92 -5.03 -12.53 4.04
C VAL A 92 -5.64 -13.23 2.82
N TYR A 93 -5.46 -12.66 1.63
CA TYR A 93 -6.00 -13.20 0.38
C TYR A 93 -5.37 -14.54 0.00
N ASN A 94 -4.07 -14.74 0.25
CA ASN A 94 -3.40 -16.01 0.01
C ASN A 94 -4.05 -17.18 0.76
N ASN A 95 -4.55 -16.95 1.98
CA ASN A 95 -5.27 -17.99 2.72
C ASN A 95 -6.62 -18.37 2.05
N LEU A 96 -7.23 -17.43 1.34
CA LEU A 96 -8.43 -17.70 0.54
C LEU A 96 -8.08 -18.47 -0.75
N LEU A 97 -6.95 -18.12 -1.36
CA LEU A 97 -6.42 -18.83 -2.55
C LEU A 97 -5.99 -20.23 -2.24
N ASP A 98 -5.35 -20.50 -1.10
CA ASP A 98 -4.87 -21.83 -0.71
C ASP A 98 -5.99 -22.84 -0.65
N ARG A 99 -7.16 -22.43 -0.24
CA ARG A 99 -8.33 -23.29 -0.33
C ARG A 99 -8.71 -23.62 -1.78
N LYS A 100 -8.68 -22.61 -2.65
CA LYS A 100 -9.05 -22.78 -4.06
C LYS A 100 -8.02 -23.64 -4.81
N LEU A 101 -6.72 -23.43 -4.52
CA LEU A 101 -5.64 -24.11 -5.22
C LEU A 101 -5.30 -25.50 -4.64
N TYR A 102 -5.38 -25.65 -3.32
CA TYR A 102 -4.87 -26.82 -2.59
C TYR A 102 -5.91 -27.53 -1.71
N GLY A 103 -7.16 -27.08 -1.70
CA GLY A 103 -8.24 -27.70 -0.94
C GLY A 103 -8.14 -27.52 0.59
N MET A 104 -7.35 -26.57 1.08
CA MET A 104 -7.08 -26.41 2.51
C MET A 104 -8.31 -26.00 3.35
N GLN A 105 -8.25 -26.30 4.63
CA GLN A 105 -9.24 -26.27 5.71
C GLN A 105 -10.44 -25.29 5.55
N LYS A 106 -11.66 -25.88 5.59
CA LYS A 106 -12.93 -25.12 5.48
C LYS A 106 -13.21 -24.20 6.70
N GLN A 107 -12.76 -24.59 7.89
CA GLN A 107 -13.18 -23.95 9.14
C GLN A 107 -12.63 -22.55 9.32
N VAL A 108 -11.45 -22.25 8.82
CA VAL A 108 -10.77 -20.95 8.98
C VAL A 108 -11.17 -19.96 7.88
N GLN A 109 -11.80 -20.43 6.81
CA GLN A 109 -12.15 -19.61 5.64
C GLN A 109 -13.11 -18.46 5.92
N LEU A 110 -14.05 -18.67 6.86
CA LEU A 110 -14.99 -17.61 7.22
C LEU A 110 -14.27 -16.43 7.87
N ALA A 111 -13.33 -16.72 8.77
CA ALA A 111 -12.52 -15.69 9.43
C ALA A 111 -11.67 -14.89 8.41
N TYR A 112 -11.00 -15.58 7.48
CA TYR A 112 -10.23 -14.91 6.42
C TYR A 112 -11.11 -14.08 5.47
N ARG A 113 -12.34 -14.54 5.15
CA ARG A 113 -13.28 -13.74 4.35
C ARG A 113 -13.70 -12.47 5.06
N ILE A 114 -13.97 -12.56 6.36
CA ILE A 114 -14.34 -11.39 7.19
C ILE A 114 -13.16 -10.43 7.25
N ALA A 115 -11.97 -10.93 7.56
CA ALA A 115 -10.74 -10.13 7.62
C ALA A 115 -10.45 -9.44 6.27
N TYR A 116 -10.51 -10.18 5.17
CA TYR A 116 -10.30 -9.62 3.82
C TYR A 116 -11.31 -8.52 3.50
N ARG A 117 -12.61 -8.78 3.73
CA ARG A 117 -13.65 -7.76 3.50
C ARG A 117 -13.45 -6.53 4.37
N TYR A 118 -13.05 -6.72 5.63
CA TYR A 118 -12.76 -5.61 6.52
C TYR A 118 -11.60 -4.76 6.00
N LEU A 119 -10.47 -5.36 5.61
CA LEU A 119 -9.31 -4.65 5.07
C LEU A 119 -9.63 -3.93 3.75
N VAL A 120 -10.32 -4.59 2.81
CA VAL A 120 -10.76 -3.94 1.55
C VAL A 120 -11.69 -2.75 1.82
N ASN A 121 -12.56 -2.82 2.81
CA ASN A 121 -13.40 -1.68 3.17
C ASN A 121 -12.56 -0.53 3.77
N LYS A 122 -11.51 -0.83 4.53
CA LYS A 122 -10.58 0.19 5.05
C LYS A 122 -9.77 0.85 3.94
N GLU A 123 -9.32 0.06 2.97
CA GLU A 123 -8.67 0.56 1.77
C GLU A 123 -9.60 1.52 1.00
N ARG A 124 -10.85 1.14 0.78
CA ARG A 124 -11.85 2.01 0.13
C ARG A 124 -12.08 3.30 0.90
N ASP A 125 -12.25 3.23 2.23
CA ASP A 125 -12.43 4.42 3.07
C ASP A 125 -11.25 5.41 2.90
N MET A 126 -10.02 4.89 2.80
CA MET A 126 -8.82 5.69 2.56
C MET A 126 -8.82 6.31 1.15
N ILE A 127 -9.06 5.50 0.13
CA ILE A 127 -9.12 5.95 -1.27
C ILE A 127 -10.20 7.02 -1.46
N GLU A 128 -11.38 6.82 -0.89
CA GLU A 128 -12.48 7.80 -0.94
C GLU A 128 -12.09 9.12 -0.27
N ALA A 129 -11.39 9.07 0.87
CA ALA A 129 -10.90 10.28 1.54
C ALA A 129 -9.89 11.04 0.67
N ILE A 130 -8.95 10.33 0.02
CA ILE A 130 -7.95 10.92 -0.88
C ILE A 130 -8.63 11.55 -2.12
N ARG A 131 -9.57 10.83 -2.73
CA ARG A 131 -10.35 11.33 -3.88
C ARG A 131 -11.17 12.58 -3.53
N ALA A 132 -11.84 12.55 -2.38
CA ALA A 132 -12.64 13.67 -1.91
C ALA A 132 -11.80 14.92 -1.61
N HIS A 133 -10.54 14.74 -1.17
CA HIS A 133 -9.61 15.83 -0.94
C HIS A 133 -9.08 16.43 -2.26
N GLY A 134 -8.88 15.64 -3.30
CA GLY A 134 -8.56 16.06 -4.67
C GLY A 134 -7.15 16.57 -4.92
N ARG A 135 -6.25 16.58 -3.92
CA ARG A 135 -4.85 17.05 -4.08
C ARG A 135 -3.87 15.92 -4.36
N PHE A 136 -4.16 14.75 -3.87
CA PHE A 136 -3.28 13.59 -3.96
C PHE A 136 -3.88 12.53 -4.88
N GLU A 137 -3.02 11.81 -5.58
CA GLU A 137 -3.43 10.67 -6.39
C GLU A 137 -3.74 9.47 -5.47
N PRO A 138 -4.92 8.86 -5.57
CA PRO A 138 -5.26 7.71 -4.76
C PRO A 138 -4.52 6.46 -5.24
N PRO A 139 -4.13 5.56 -4.33
CA PRO A 139 -3.61 4.25 -4.72
C PRO A 139 -4.69 3.44 -5.46
N THR A 140 -4.26 2.44 -6.19
CA THR A 140 -5.15 1.48 -6.85
C THR A 140 -5.77 0.54 -5.81
N LEU A 141 -7.03 0.16 -6.02
CA LEU A 141 -7.65 -0.86 -5.19
C LEU A 141 -6.97 -2.22 -5.39
N PHE A 142 -6.63 -2.91 -4.32
CA PHE A 142 -6.03 -4.25 -4.34
C PHE A 142 -6.82 -5.26 -5.20
N THR A 143 -8.14 -5.15 -5.24
CA THR A 143 -8.97 -5.99 -6.11
C THR A 143 -8.71 -5.75 -7.59
N HIS A 144 -8.32 -4.54 -7.99
CA HIS A 144 -7.92 -4.24 -9.36
C HIS A 144 -6.51 -4.79 -9.63
N THR A 145 -5.58 -4.59 -8.71
CA THR A 145 -4.21 -5.12 -8.79
C THR A 145 -4.19 -6.65 -8.97
N ILE A 146 -5.06 -7.39 -8.23
CA ILE A 146 -5.29 -8.82 -8.47
C ILE A 146 -5.73 -9.09 -9.92
N GLY A 147 -6.58 -8.24 -10.47
CA GLY A 147 -7.08 -8.41 -11.85
C GLY A 147 -5.97 -8.30 -12.89
N LEU A 148 -5.01 -7.40 -12.71
CA LEU A 148 -3.90 -7.17 -13.64
C LEU A 148 -2.99 -8.40 -13.79
N VAL A 149 -2.77 -9.15 -12.71
CA VAL A 149 -1.85 -10.30 -12.73
C VAL A 149 -2.48 -11.58 -13.26
N GLN A 150 -3.82 -11.63 -13.35
CA GLN A 150 -4.52 -12.81 -13.84
C GLN A 150 -4.17 -13.10 -15.31
N GLY A 151 -3.69 -14.30 -15.57
CA GLY A 151 -3.25 -14.72 -16.91
C GLY A 151 -1.78 -14.42 -17.21
N THR A 152 -1.10 -13.61 -16.40
CA THR A 152 0.33 -13.31 -16.56
C THR A 152 1.18 -14.29 -15.76
N ILE A 153 0.85 -14.53 -14.51
CA ILE A 153 1.54 -15.49 -13.64
C ILE A 153 0.53 -16.28 -12.79
N SER A 154 0.90 -17.47 -12.39
CA SER A 154 0.08 -18.23 -11.45
C SER A 154 0.07 -17.59 -10.08
N MET A 155 -1.12 -17.39 -9.51
CA MET A 155 -1.27 -16.91 -8.14
C MET A 155 -0.81 -17.92 -7.07
N GLY A 156 -0.38 -19.11 -7.48
CA GLY A 156 0.34 -20.07 -6.65
C GLY A 156 1.81 -19.71 -6.42
N VAL A 157 2.38 -18.80 -7.21
CA VAL A 157 3.75 -18.29 -7.04
C VAL A 157 3.77 -17.25 -5.91
N LYS A 158 4.03 -17.71 -4.69
CA LYS A 158 3.92 -16.92 -3.46
C LYS A 158 5.25 -16.64 -2.79
N MET A 159 6.30 -17.40 -3.12
CA MET A 159 7.63 -17.20 -2.53
C MET A 159 8.14 -15.81 -2.87
N GLY A 160 8.60 -15.06 -1.85
CA GLY A 160 9.05 -13.69 -1.99
C GLY A 160 7.99 -12.78 -2.62
N GLU A 161 6.71 -12.95 -2.23
CA GLU A 161 5.53 -12.22 -2.73
C GLU A 161 5.32 -12.30 -4.26
N GLY A 162 5.85 -13.32 -4.94
CA GLY A 162 6.01 -13.40 -6.40
C GLY A 162 4.85 -12.89 -7.26
N TRP A 163 3.59 -13.33 -7.03
CA TRP A 163 2.48 -12.79 -7.81
C TRP A 163 2.12 -11.34 -7.45
N LEU A 164 2.35 -10.92 -6.18
CA LEU A 164 2.13 -9.53 -5.78
C LEU A 164 3.12 -8.60 -6.48
N LEU A 165 4.41 -8.95 -6.49
CA LEU A 165 5.44 -8.16 -7.17
C LEU A 165 5.11 -7.99 -8.65
N THR A 166 4.70 -9.07 -9.31
CA THR A 166 4.29 -9.02 -10.72
C THR A 166 3.08 -8.09 -10.90
N ALA A 167 2.11 -8.14 -10.00
CA ALA A 167 0.94 -7.26 -10.03
C ALA A 167 1.30 -5.80 -9.83
N GLU A 168 2.20 -5.49 -8.89
CA GLU A 168 2.72 -4.15 -8.64
C GLU A 168 3.49 -3.61 -9.86
N MET A 169 4.32 -4.43 -10.50
CA MET A 169 5.02 -4.04 -11.74
C MET A 169 4.05 -3.69 -12.86
N LEU A 170 3.01 -4.51 -13.07
CA LEU A 170 1.99 -4.25 -14.07
C LEU A 170 1.19 -2.97 -13.77
N GLU A 171 0.86 -2.75 -12.51
CA GLU A 171 0.17 -1.54 -12.07
C GLU A 171 1.00 -0.27 -12.30
N LEU A 172 2.29 -0.31 -11.93
CA LEU A 172 3.21 0.82 -12.14
C LEU A 172 3.41 1.11 -13.63
N ALA A 173 3.58 0.07 -14.45
CA ALA A 173 3.70 0.22 -15.90
C ALA A 173 2.42 0.82 -16.52
N ASP A 174 1.22 0.41 -16.07
CA ASP A 174 -0.06 0.96 -16.52
C ASP A 174 -0.20 2.46 -16.16
N LYS A 175 0.40 2.88 -15.05
CA LYS A 175 0.49 4.29 -14.62
C LYS A 175 1.61 5.08 -15.28
N GLY A 176 2.38 4.49 -16.19
CA GLY A 176 3.51 5.15 -16.84
C GLY A 176 4.70 5.41 -15.90
N VAL A 177 4.85 4.61 -14.87
CA VAL A 177 6.00 4.62 -13.95
C VAL A 177 7.02 3.62 -14.46
N GLY A 178 8.25 4.08 -14.68
CA GLY A 178 9.38 3.26 -15.14
C GLY A 178 10.10 2.54 -14.03
#